data_aea8d8e264245bc9e7b1b9b108175b26
#
_entry.id   aea8d8e264245bc9e7b1b9b108175b26
#
_cell.length_a   1.000
_cell.length_b   1.000
_cell.length_c   1.000
_cell.angle_alpha   90.00
_cell.angle_beta   90.00
_cell.angle_gamma   90.00
#
_symmetry.space_group_name_H-M   'P 1'
#
loop_
_entity.id
_entity.type
_entity.pdbx_description
1 polymer ?
#
loop_
_entity_poly.entity_id
_entity_poly.type
_entity_poly.pdbx_seq_one_letter_code
_entity_poly.pdbx_strand_id
1 'polypeptide(L)'
;MGISENGRAGTWRVTVRGRKAGLPPGGPSRPEGRPLARRQDLRIHGTAGKISCVDDSGRTRWTALCSGIPNAAHISGGRVLVTTDSLAYTPWGNRGPALLLDLADGSRIAELRGARGAALGGGRFVLGLEGYDAFDTWAYDRDGTLYDSWRSYGHYVVGTGIRVVETDRNIPTSSRVVRLLPGGTVERGPSLTDPQAPEPLVLPDGTLLVLDAGVLRAVGRRLEDTVLAELQAIDPGEAWRHHGALHRTGDEVTVTITEQQPDRPGKHTYRTWTLTLHQGG
;
A
#
# COMPACT_ATOMS: atom_id res chain seq x y z
N MET A 1 -19.49 -22.86 -10.20
CA MET A 1 -18.31 -22.03 -10.40
C MET A 1 -17.14 -22.79 -9.83
N GLY A 2 -16.26 -23.29 -10.70
CA GLY A 2 -15.17 -24.19 -10.34
C GLY A 2 -14.03 -23.44 -9.65
N ILE A 3 -13.62 -23.94 -8.49
CA ILE A 3 -12.39 -23.54 -7.80
C ILE A 3 -11.25 -24.18 -8.60
N SER A 4 -10.39 -23.37 -9.21
CA SER A 4 -9.18 -23.86 -9.87
C SER A 4 -8.19 -24.33 -8.80
N GLU A 5 -8.04 -25.63 -8.67
CA GLU A 5 -6.92 -26.24 -7.94
C GLU A 5 -5.78 -26.44 -8.93
N ASN A 6 -4.77 -25.55 -8.93
CA ASN A 6 -3.40 -25.87 -9.34
C ASN A 6 -2.54 -24.61 -9.34
N GLY A 7 -1.56 -24.57 -8.44
CA GLY A 7 -0.50 -23.56 -8.44
C GLY A 7 0.31 -23.61 -7.15
N ARG A 8 1.47 -24.24 -7.17
CA ARG A 8 2.47 -24.17 -6.10
C ARG A 8 3.15 -22.80 -6.13
N ALA A 9 2.50 -21.81 -5.56
CA ALA A 9 3.12 -20.56 -5.13
C ALA A 9 2.34 -20.08 -3.91
N GLY A 10 2.99 -19.98 -2.76
CA GLY A 10 2.48 -19.48 -1.48
C GLY A 10 0.98 -19.65 -1.25
N THR A 11 0.66 -20.51 -0.43
CA THR A 11 -0.53 -21.16 0.11
C THR A 11 -1.79 -20.28 0.40
N TRP A 12 -2.06 -19.24 -0.35
CA TRP A 12 -3.28 -18.45 -0.14
C TRP A 12 -4.41 -18.94 -1.05
N ARG A 13 -5.59 -19.10 -0.45
CA ARG A 13 -6.86 -19.39 -1.14
C ARG A 13 -7.89 -18.36 -0.72
N VAL A 14 -8.88 -18.11 -1.56
CA VAL A 14 -10.00 -17.25 -1.22
C VAL A 14 -11.32 -17.97 -1.42
N THR A 15 -12.25 -17.68 -0.53
CA THR A 15 -13.66 -18.07 -0.69
C THR A 15 -14.48 -16.82 -0.88
N VAL A 16 -15.14 -16.66 -2.02
CA VAL A 16 -16.06 -15.55 -2.28
C VAL A 16 -17.35 -15.79 -1.49
N ARG A 17 -17.62 -14.96 -0.49
CA ARG A 17 -18.78 -15.10 0.39
C ARG A 17 -20.00 -14.36 -0.10
N GLY A 18 -19.83 -13.28 -0.81
CA GLY A 18 -20.95 -12.47 -1.27
C GLY A 18 -20.56 -11.42 -2.30
N ARG A 19 -21.57 -10.98 -3.04
CA ARG A 19 -21.50 -9.87 -3.98
C ARG A 19 -22.67 -8.94 -3.69
N LYS A 20 -22.40 -7.64 -3.56
CA LYS A 20 -23.39 -6.60 -3.42
C LYS A 20 -23.28 -5.60 -4.57
N ALA A 21 -24.43 -5.13 -5.08
CA ALA A 21 -24.51 -3.97 -5.96
C ALA A 21 -24.95 -2.75 -5.12
N GLY A 22 -24.42 -1.58 -5.43
CA GLY A 22 -24.75 -0.34 -4.73
C GLY A 22 -23.54 0.45 -4.30
N LEU A 23 -23.76 1.60 -3.68
CA LEU A 23 -22.70 2.41 -3.08
C LEU A 23 -21.92 1.55 -2.08
N PRO A 24 -20.58 1.58 -2.11
CA PRO A 24 -19.81 0.99 -1.02
C PRO A 24 -20.30 1.65 0.28
N PRO A 25 -20.35 0.91 1.39
CA PRO A 25 -20.46 1.57 2.69
C PRO A 25 -19.33 2.59 2.69
N GLY A 26 -19.66 3.85 2.98
CA GLY A 26 -18.78 5.02 2.81
C GLY A 26 -17.34 4.62 3.06
N GLY A 27 -16.47 4.93 2.08
CA GLY A 27 -15.07 4.46 2.11
C GLY A 27 -14.51 4.70 3.50
N PRO A 28 -13.61 3.89 4.00
CA PRO A 28 -13.20 3.96 5.39
C PRO A 28 -12.67 5.36 5.67
N SER A 29 -13.57 6.25 6.05
CA SER A 29 -13.19 7.42 6.82
C SER A 29 -12.44 6.80 7.99
N ARG A 30 -11.14 7.06 8.05
CA ARG A 30 -10.30 6.56 9.16
C ARG A 30 -11.05 6.86 10.44
N PRO A 31 -11.51 5.87 11.22
CA PRO A 31 -12.25 6.15 12.43
C PRO A 31 -11.40 7.09 13.27
N GLU A 32 -11.96 8.21 13.68
CA GLU A 32 -11.28 9.11 14.61
C GLU A 32 -10.77 8.28 15.79
N GLY A 33 -9.46 8.40 16.07
CA GLY A 33 -8.80 7.64 17.12
C GLY A 33 -8.13 6.32 16.71
N ARG A 34 -8.23 5.86 15.45
CA ARG A 34 -7.46 4.67 15.04
C ARG A 34 -5.96 4.99 14.97
N PRO A 35 -5.09 4.18 15.62
CA PRO A 35 -3.66 4.42 15.60
C PRO A 35 -3.09 4.30 14.17
N LEU A 36 -2.05 5.08 13.87
CA LEU A 36 -1.27 5.02 12.63
C LEU A 36 -0.48 3.71 12.53
N ALA A 37 0.04 3.26 13.68
CA ALA A 37 0.75 2.00 13.83
C ALA A 37 0.54 1.44 15.23
N ARG A 38 0.71 0.11 15.34
CA ARG A 38 0.69 -0.60 16.64
C ARG A 38 1.84 -1.61 16.67
N ARG A 39 2.49 -1.70 17.82
CA ARG A 39 3.48 -2.73 18.11
C ARG A 39 3.42 -3.08 19.59
N GLN A 40 3.13 -4.36 19.90
CA GLN A 40 2.94 -4.84 21.28
C GLN A 40 1.91 -3.94 22.01
N ASP A 41 2.32 -3.32 23.10
CA ASP A 41 1.56 -2.42 23.97
C ASP A 41 1.57 -0.95 23.55
N LEU A 42 2.27 -0.61 22.45
CA LEU A 42 2.43 0.75 21.98
C LEU A 42 1.58 1.05 20.75
N ARG A 43 1.00 2.25 20.71
CA ARG A 43 0.22 2.79 19.60
C ARG A 43 0.74 4.16 19.21
N ILE A 44 0.94 4.38 17.94
CA ILE A 44 1.31 5.69 17.39
C ILE A 44 0.05 6.35 16.85
N HIS A 45 -0.24 7.53 17.34
CA HIS A 45 -1.35 8.37 16.91
C HIS A 45 -0.82 9.64 16.26
N GLY A 46 -1.57 10.17 15.30
CA GLY A 46 -1.27 11.43 14.63
C GLY A 46 -2.49 12.35 14.64
N THR A 47 -2.25 13.60 14.95
CA THR A 47 -3.17 14.73 14.77
C THR A 47 -2.44 15.85 14.03
N ALA A 48 -3.13 16.88 13.57
CA ALA A 48 -2.48 18.00 12.89
C ALA A 48 -1.32 18.57 13.73
N GLY A 49 -0.12 18.53 13.16
CA GLY A 49 1.11 19.03 13.79
C GLY A 49 1.68 18.20 14.93
N LYS A 50 1.12 17.02 15.24
CA LYS A 50 1.48 16.26 16.44
C LYS A 50 1.46 14.75 16.23
N ILE A 51 2.48 14.08 16.76
CA ILE A 51 2.60 12.62 16.85
C ILE A 51 2.63 12.25 18.33
N SER A 52 1.91 11.20 18.73
CA SER A 52 1.90 10.71 20.10
C SER A 52 2.10 9.21 20.16
N CYS A 53 2.89 8.73 21.10
CA CYS A 53 2.96 7.32 21.46
C CYS A 53 2.18 7.09 22.73
N VAL A 54 1.26 6.14 22.70
CA VAL A 54 0.35 5.83 23.80
C VAL A 54 0.47 4.34 24.12
N ASP A 55 0.54 3.98 25.39
CA ASP A 55 0.53 2.58 25.84
C ASP A 55 -0.90 2.00 25.90
N ASP A 56 -1.00 0.71 26.19
CA ASP A 56 -2.32 0.02 26.25
C ASP A 56 -3.22 0.53 27.40
N SER A 57 -2.64 1.18 28.43
CA SER A 57 -3.42 1.84 29.49
C SER A 57 -4.01 3.19 29.07
N GLY A 58 -3.67 3.67 27.85
CA GLY A 58 -4.06 4.98 27.36
C GLY A 58 -3.14 6.13 27.80
N ARG A 59 -2.04 5.83 28.50
CA ARG A 59 -1.08 6.85 28.96
C ARG A 59 -0.17 7.25 27.80
N THR A 60 -0.04 8.56 27.59
CA THR A 60 0.93 9.11 26.63
C THR A 60 2.35 8.93 27.17
N ARG A 61 3.18 8.20 26.45
CA ARG A 61 4.60 7.98 26.73
C ARG A 61 5.44 9.18 26.30
N TRP A 62 5.19 9.65 25.09
CA TRP A 62 5.85 10.82 24.52
C TRP A 62 4.99 11.48 23.46
N THR A 63 5.40 12.70 23.11
CA THR A 63 4.80 13.50 22.04
C THR A 63 5.90 14.18 21.24
N ALA A 64 5.80 14.17 19.92
CA ALA A 64 6.68 14.87 19.00
C ALA A 64 5.87 15.82 18.10
N LEU A 65 6.45 16.94 17.73
CA LEU A 65 5.86 17.89 16.77
C LEU A 65 6.25 17.51 15.35
N CYS A 66 5.34 17.74 14.42
CA CYS A 66 5.57 17.54 13.00
C CYS A 66 4.95 18.67 12.19
N SER A 67 5.37 18.80 10.92
CA SER A 67 4.71 19.66 9.95
C SER A 67 3.65 18.88 9.21
N GLY A 68 2.44 19.42 9.10
CA GLY A 68 1.33 18.76 8.39
C GLY A 68 0.57 17.77 9.24
N ILE A 69 -0.16 16.88 8.56
CA ILE A 69 -1.02 15.86 9.18
C ILE A 69 -0.34 14.48 9.02
N PRO A 70 0.01 13.80 10.11
CA PRO A 70 0.52 12.44 10.04
C PRO A 70 -0.48 11.48 9.38
N ASN A 71 -0.06 10.80 8.33
CA ASN A 71 -0.94 9.92 7.54
C ASN A 71 -0.60 8.43 7.70
N ALA A 72 0.66 8.08 7.94
CA ALA A 72 1.08 6.72 8.23
C ALA A 72 2.25 6.68 9.22
N ALA A 73 2.41 5.56 9.90
CA ALA A 73 3.56 5.28 10.74
C ALA A 73 4.02 3.83 10.55
N HIS A 74 5.34 3.62 10.63
CA HIS A 74 5.97 2.31 10.48
C HIS A 74 6.97 2.12 11.62
N ILE A 75 6.89 0.98 12.32
CA ILE A 75 7.74 0.69 13.48
C ILE A 75 8.73 -0.42 13.12
N SER A 76 10.01 -0.18 13.35
CA SER A 76 11.09 -1.16 13.11
C SER A 76 12.27 -0.91 14.04
N GLY A 77 12.81 -1.94 14.68
CA GLY A 77 14.08 -1.92 15.41
C GLY A 77 14.25 -0.78 16.42
N GLY A 78 13.17 -0.42 17.17
CA GLY A 78 13.20 0.69 18.11
C GLY A 78 13.09 2.07 17.47
N ARG A 79 12.68 2.15 16.21
CA ARG A 79 12.47 3.36 15.43
C ARG A 79 11.03 3.47 14.96
N VAL A 80 10.57 4.71 14.77
CA VAL A 80 9.27 5.03 14.18
C VAL A 80 9.49 5.97 13.00
N LEU A 81 9.12 5.54 11.80
CA LEU A 81 9.02 6.40 10.65
C LEU A 81 7.57 6.89 10.54
N VAL A 82 7.37 8.21 10.51
CA VAL A 82 6.06 8.83 10.32
C VAL A 82 6.08 9.64 9.05
N THR A 83 5.15 9.36 8.14
CA THR A 83 4.92 10.19 6.96
C THR A 83 3.80 11.18 7.23
N THR A 84 3.87 12.34 6.60
CA THR A 84 2.89 13.42 6.78
C THR A 84 2.37 13.92 5.44
N ASP A 85 1.11 14.38 5.44
CA ASP A 85 0.59 15.17 4.34
C ASP A 85 1.06 16.60 4.51
N SER A 86 1.85 17.06 3.55
CA SER A 86 2.25 18.46 3.48
C SER A 86 1.23 19.25 2.69
N LEU A 87 0.89 20.44 3.16
CA LEU A 87 0.13 21.42 2.39
C LEU A 87 0.99 22.11 1.32
N ALA A 88 2.31 21.87 1.32
CA ALA A 88 3.20 22.42 0.30
C ALA A 88 3.06 21.60 -0.99
N TYR A 89 2.26 22.11 -1.92
CA TYR A 89 2.23 21.63 -3.28
C TYR A 89 3.52 22.06 -3.99
N THR A 90 4.23 21.09 -4.55
CA THR A 90 5.32 21.36 -5.50
C THR A 90 4.94 20.77 -6.86
N PRO A 91 5.55 21.22 -7.99
CA PRO A 91 5.34 20.61 -9.30
C PRO A 91 5.62 19.10 -9.34
N TRP A 92 6.24 18.57 -8.32
CA TRP A 92 6.63 17.17 -8.15
C TRP A 92 5.78 16.40 -7.13
N GLY A 93 4.60 16.91 -6.78
CA GLY A 93 3.69 16.32 -5.79
C GLY A 93 3.82 16.89 -4.38
N ASN A 94 3.00 16.39 -3.47
CA ASN A 94 3.03 16.78 -2.06
C ASN A 94 4.30 16.26 -1.39
N ARG A 95 5.18 17.15 -0.99
CA ARG A 95 6.36 16.82 -0.20
C ARG A 95 6.06 17.07 1.28
N GLY A 96 5.59 16.03 1.97
CA GLY A 96 5.62 16.02 3.41
C GLY A 96 6.99 15.56 3.88
N PRO A 97 7.60 16.20 4.89
CA PRO A 97 8.73 15.59 5.56
C PRO A 97 8.30 14.31 6.24
N ALA A 98 9.03 13.22 6.00
CA ALA A 98 8.92 12.05 6.83
C ALA A 98 9.85 12.20 8.03
N LEU A 99 9.37 11.87 9.22
CA LEU A 99 10.11 11.98 10.46
C LEU A 99 10.56 10.59 10.93
N LEU A 100 11.85 10.44 11.16
CA LEU A 100 12.39 9.29 11.86
C LEU A 100 12.57 9.64 13.33
N LEU A 101 11.88 8.91 14.21
CA LEU A 101 11.85 9.14 15.65
C LEU A 101 12.38 7.93 16.41
N ASP A 102 12.92 8.14 17.57
CA ASP A 102 13.17 7.05 18.53
C ASP A 102 11.83 6.58 19.13
N LEU A 103 11.62 5.29 19.19
CA LEU A 103 10.37 4.72 19.74
C LEU A 103 10.27 4.88 21.25
N ALA A 104 11.39 4.97 21.96
CA ALA A 104 11.41 5.00 23.42
C ALA A 104 10.96 6.36 23.97
N ASP A 105 11.41 7.46 23.36
CA ASP A 105 11.21 8.81 23.91
C ASP A 105 10.66 9.83 22.91
N GLY A 106 10.50 9.46 21.63
CA GLY A 106 9.99 10.32 20.57
C GLY A 106 10.99 11.37 20.09
N SER A 107 12.25 11.28 20.48
CA SER A 107 13.29 12.19 20.02
C SER A 107 13.45 12.07 18.49
N ARG A 108 13.61 13.23 17.83
CA ARG A 108 13.81 13.28 16.38
C ARG A 108 15.24 12.85 16.05
N ILE A 109 15.36 11.81 15.20
CA ILE A 109 16.63 11.32 14.69
C ILE A 109 16.95 12.00 13.37
N ALA A 110 15.99 12.03 12.45
CA ALA A 110 16.18 12.63 11.13
C ALA A 110 14.85 13.12 10.54
N GLU A 111 14.96 14.04 9.62
CA GLU A 111 13.91 14.44 8.69
C GLU A 111 14.26 13.90 7.30
N LEU A 112 13.38 13.06 6.75
CA LEU A 112 13.65 12.30 5.54
C LEU A 112 12.76 12.75 4.40
N ARG A 113 13.23 12.51 3.19
CA ARG A 113 12.48 12.80 1.97
C ARG A 113 11.62 11.61 1.59
N GLY A 114 10.33 11.85 1.36
CA GLY A 114 9.38 10.86 0.87
C GLY A 114 8.01 11.00 1.51
N ALA A 115 6.99 10.52 0.83
CA ALA A 115 5.60 10.62 1.26
C ALA A 115 4.96 9.25 1.56
N ARG A 116 5.54 8.17 1.05
CA ARG A 116 5.06 6.81 1.29
C ARG A 116 6.18 5.98 1.88
N GLY A 117 5.93 5.31 2.98
CA GLY A 117 6.95 4.58 3.70
C GLY A 117 6.62 3.13 3.98
N ALA A 118 7.65 2.35 4.33
CA ALA A 118 7.51 1.06 4.96
C ALA A 118 8.76 0.66 5.75
N ALA A 119 8.57 -0.27 6.68
CA ALA A 119 9.63 -0.86 7.47
C ALA A 119 10.28 -2.05 6.73
N LEU A 120 11.62 -2.04 6.64
CA LEU A 120 12.41 -3.13 6.07
C LEU A 120 12.97 -4.09 7.13
N GLY A 121 12.68 -3.85 8.41
CA GLY A 121 13.26 -4.59 9.52
C GLY A 121 14.59 -4.02 10.03
N GLY A 122 14.99 -4.37 11.26
CA GLY A 122 16.26 -3.94 11.86
C GLY A 122 16.43 -2.43 12.04
N GLY A 123 15.35 -1.67 12.10
CA GLY A 123 15.38 -0.20 12.15
C GLY A 123 15.51 0.47 10.79
N ARG A 124 15.57 -0.29 9.70
CA ARG A 124 15.65 0.23 8.33
C ARG A 124 14.28 0.53 7.77
N PHE A 125 14.23 1.52 6.89
CA PHE A 125 13.00 1.98 6.25
C PHE A 125 13.24 2.29 4.78
N VAL A 126 12.15 2.31 4.03
CA VAL A 126 12.12 2.81 2.67
C VAL A 126 11.08 3.90 2.59
N LEU A 127 11.39 4.93 1.82
CA LEU A 127 10.49 6.03 1.49
C LEU A 127 10.41 6.19 -0.02
N GLY A 128 9.22 6.47 -0.51
CA GLY A 128 8.98 6.79 -1.90
C GLY A 128 8.31 8.15 -2.07
N LEU A 129 8.58 8.77 -3.20
CA LEU A 129 7.94 10.01 -3.61
C LEU A 129 7.51 9.90 -5.06
N GLU A 130 6.21 10.01 -5.29
CA GLU A 130 5.64 10.11 -6.62
C GLU A 130 5.93 11.49 -7.21
N GLY A 131 6.58 11.51 -8.37
CA GLY A 131 6.83 12.71 -9.17
C GLY A 131 5.95 12.70 -10.42
N TYR A 132 6.14 13.68 -11.29
CA TYR A 132 5.37 13.81 -12.52
C TYR A 132 5.66 12.69 -13.54
N ASP A 133 6.92 12.25 -13.61
CA ASP A 133 7.38 11.26 -14.60
C ASP A 133 7.99 10.00 -14.01
N ALA A 134 8.21 9.95 -12.70
CA ALA A 134 8.91 8.86 -12.06
C ALA A 134 8.61 8.78 -10.58
N PHE A 135 8.83 7.60 -10.05
CA PHE A 135 8.74 7.30 -8.65
C PHE A 135 10.16 7.17 -8.09
N ASP A 136 10.56 8.12 -7.26
CA ASP A 136 11.84 8.04 -6.56
C ASP A 136 11.67 7.26 -5.25
N THR A 137 12.59 6.35 -4.97
CA THR A 137 12.60 5.51 -3.78
C THR A 137 13.96 5.59 -3.10
N TRP A 138 13.97 5.76 -1.78
CA TRP A 138 15.16 5.85 -0.96
C TRP A 138 15.09 4.86 0.18
N ALA A 139 16.18 4.15 0.44
CA ALA A 139 16.30 3.27 1.57
C ALA A 139 17.25 3.88 2.61
N TYR A 140 16.77 3.94 3.85
CA TYR A 140 17.45 4.56 4.98
C TYR A 140 17.75 3.54 6.07
N ASP A 141 18.90 3.70 6.70
CA ASP A 141 19.26 2.94 7.89
C ASP A 141 18.52 3.48 9.15
N ARG A 142 18.82 2.85 10.29
CA ARG A 142 18.24 3.18 11.59
C ARG A 142 18.54 4.60 12.10
N ASP A 143 19.56 5.23 11.55
CA ASP A 143 20.03 6.57 11.94
C ASP A 143 19.63 7.62 10.89
N GLY A 144 18.85 7.21 9.88
CA GLY A 144 18.35 8.10 8.82
C GLY A 144 19.38 8.33 7.70
N THR A 145 20.47 7.55 7.65
CA THR A 145 21.44 7.65 6.59
C THR A 145 20.92 6.94 5.34
N LEU A 146 20.96 7.62 4.20
CA LEU A 146 20.63 7.04 2.91
C LEU A 146 21.71 6.01 2.52
N TYR A 147 21.28 4.77 2.25
CA TYR A 147 22.23 3.73 1.80
C TYR A 147 21.90 3.17 0.42
N ASP A 148 20.69 3.40 -0.11
CA ASP A 148 20.32 2.98 -1.46
C ASP A 148 19.17 3.83 -2.03
N SER A 149 19.09 3.90 -3.37
CA SER A 149 18.02 4.62 -4.05
C SER A 149 17.74 4.04 -5.43
N TRP A 150 16.48 4.16 -5.86
CA TRP A 150 16.00 3.67 -7.17
C TRP A 150 15.10 4.73 -7.80
N ARG A 151 14.99 4.65 -9.12
CA ARG A 151 13.98 5.36 -9.88
C ARG A 151 13.19 4.36 -10.70
N SER A 152 11.89 4.41 -10.59
CA SER A 152 10.94 3.59 -11.34
C SER A 152 9.78 4.45 -11.86
N TYR A 153 8.83 3.82 -12.53
CA TYR A 153 7.61 4.48 -12.98
C TYR A 153 6.42 3.74 -12.40
N GLY A 154 5.50 4.44 -11.73
CA GLY A 154 4.25 3.86 -11.26
C GLY A 154 4.04 3.83 -9.76
N HIS A 155 3.02 3.07 -9.37
CA HIS A 155 2.59 3.00 -7.98
C HIS A 155 3.48 2.10 -7.14
N TYR A 156 3.84 2.65 -6.02
CA TYR A 156 4.78 2.10 -5.08
C TYR A 156 4.09 1.27 -4.00
N VAL A 157 4.56 0.04 -3.83
CA VAL A 157 4.07 -0.86 -2.80
C VAL A 157 5.23 -1.38 -2.00
N VAL A 158 5.18 -1.19 -0.71
CA VAL A 158 6.17 -1.72 0.20
C VAL A 158 5.59 -2.81 1.07
N GLY A 159 6.19 -3.98 0.96
CA GLY A 159 5.97 -5.11 1.82
C GLY A 159 7.31 -5.65 2.32
N THR A 160 7.37 -6.94 2.57
CA THR A 160 8.63 -7.63 2.83
C THR A 160 9.49 -7.65 1.56
N GLY A 161 10.33 -6.67 1.40
CA GLY A 161 11.03 -6.31 0.17
C GLY A 161 10.34 -5.13 -0.53
N ILE A 162 11.10 -4.44 -1.35
CA ILE A 162 10.59 -3.28 -2.09
C ILE A 162 10.00 -3.79 -3.39
N ARG A 163 8.69 -3.68 -3.54
CA ARG A 163 7.98 -4.01 -4.77
C ARG A 163 7.18 -2.81 -5.23
N VAL A 164 7.05 -2.66 -6.53
CA VAL A 164 6.36 -1.56 -7.18
C VAL A 164 5.42 -2.13 -8.23
N VAL A 165 4.23 -1.58 -8.36
CA VAL A 165 3.41 -1.76 -9.54
C VAL A 165 3.81 -0.68 -10.53
N GLU A 166 4.69 -1.02 -11.47
CA GLU A 166 5.12 -0.10 -12.54
C GLU A 166 4.02 0.06 -13.58
N THR A 167 3.81 1.29 -14.02
CA THR A 167 2.98 1.62 -15.18
C THR A 167 3.86 2.13 -16.32
N ASP A 168 3.34 2.13 -17.54
CA ASP A 168 4.04 2.74 -18.67
C ASP A 168 4.16 4.25 -18.51
N ARG A 169 5.28 4.82 -18.93
CA ARG A 169 5.72 6.18 -18.59
C ARG A 169 4.78 7.29 -19.07
N ASN A 170 4.23 7.18 -20.25
CA ASN A 170 3.55 8.31 -20.90
C ASN A 170 2.06 8.08 -21.17
N ILE A 171 1.67 6.85 -21.42
CA ILE A 171 0.28 6.46 -21.62
C ILE A 171 0.18 5.09 -20.98
N PRO A 172 -0.41 4.97 -19.77
CA PRO A 172 -0.53 3.69 -19.12
C PRO A 172 -1.38 2.75 -19.99
N THR A 173 -0.75 1.86 -20.72
CA THR A 173 -1.41 0.81 -21.50
C THR A 173 -1.32 -0.55 -20.80
N SER A 174 -0.36 -0.66 -19.88
CA SER A 174 -0.15 -1.86 -19.07
C SER A 174 0.55 -1.49 -17.76
N SER A 175 0.44 -2.36 -16.79
CA SER A 175 1.22 -2.29 -15.57
C SER A 175 1.91 -3.63 -15.30
N ARG A 176 2.83 -3.63 -14.35
CA ARG A 176 3.63 -4.81 -14.00
C ARG A 176 4.06 -4.74 -12.55
N VAL A 177 4.09 -5.88 -11.88
CA VAL A 177 4.74 -5.95 -10.56
C VAL A 177 6.23 -6.15 -10.76
N VAL A 178 7.04 -5.30 -10.12
CA VAL A 178 8.51 -5.41 -10.14
C VAL A 178 9.05 -5.48 -8.72
N ARG A 179 10.24 -6.04 -8.56
CA ARG A 179 10.98 -6.05 -7.30
C ARG A 179 12.25 -5.22 -7.47
N LEU A 180 12.42 -4.26 -6.57
CA LEU A 180 13.63 -3.45 -6.50
C LEU A 180 14.65 -4.17 -5.63
N LEU A 181 15.83 -4.43 -6.21
CA LEU A 181 16.96 -5.05 -5.55
C LEU A 181 18.03 -4.00 -5.23
N PRO A 182 18.91 -4.27 -4.26
CA PRO A 182 20.05 -3.40 -3.97
C PRO A 182 20.85 -3.04 -5.21
N GLY A 183 21.38 -1.82 -5.27
CA GLY A 183 22.16 -1.33 -6.41
C GLY A 183 21.33 -0.90 -7.61
N GLY A 184 20.01 -0.71 -7.44
CA GLY A 184 19.13 -0.18 -8.49
C GLY A 184 18.72 -1.20 -9.56
N THR A 185 18.97 -2.49 -9.32
CA THR A 185 18.50 -3.55 -10.21
C THR A 185 17.02 -3.76 -10.04
N VAL A 186 16.29 -3.87 -11.17
CA VAL A 186 14.84 -4.12 -11.21
C VAL A 186 14.59 -5.51 -11.76
N GLU A 187 13.97 -6.35 -10.95
CA GLU A 187 13.50 -7.67 -11.36
C GLU A 187 12.02 -7.58 -11.77
N ARG A 188 11.72 -8.03 -12.99
CA ARG A 188 10.37 -7.94 -13.56
C ARG A 188 9.56 -9.18 -13.22
N GLY A 189 8.36 -8.96 -12.70
CA GLY A 189 7.37 -9.98 -12.38
C GLY A 189 6.20 -9.98 -13.39
N PRO A 190 5.01 -10.42 -12.95
CA PRO A 190 3.85 -10.57 -13.82
C PRO A 190 3.41 -9.23 -14.41
N SER A 191 3.05 -9.28 -15.69
CA SER A 191 2.33 -8.19 -16.34
C SER A 191 0.88 -8.19 -15.87
N LEU A 192 0.31 -7.02 -15.70
CA LEU A 192 -1.08 -6.80 -15.35
C LEU A 192 -1.82 -6.22 -16.54
N THR A 193 -3.09 -6.57 -16.66
CA THR A 193 -3.98 -6.08 -17.73
C THR A 193 -4.46 -4.67 -17.43
N ASP A 194 -4.67 -4.38 -16.12
CA ASP A 194 -5.13 -3.07 -15.68
C ASP A 194 -3.97 -2.06 -15.69
N PRO A 195 -4.00 -1.03 -16.55
CA PRO A 195 -2.96 0.00 -16.58
C PRO A 195 -2.94 0.86 -15.31
N GLN A 196 -4.01 0.84 -14.53
CA GLN A 196 -4.18 1.63 -13.32
C GLN A 196 -4.52 0.72 -12.12
N ALA A 197 -3.87 -0.46 -12.05
CA ALA A 197 -4.11 -1.38 -10.95
C ALA A 197 -4.06 -0.66 -9.59
N PRO A 198 -5.07 -0.87 -8.73
CA PRO A 198 -5.15 -0.20 -7.44
C PRO A 198 -4.00 -0.60 -6.52
N GLU A 199 -3.81 0.20 -5.46
CA GLU A 199 -2.83 -0.12 -4.42
C GLU A 199 -3.06 -1.54 -3.89
N PRO A 200 -2.08 -2.45 -4.01
CA PRO A 200 -2.24 -3.81 -3.54
C PRO A 200 -2.17 -3.91 -2.02
N LEU A 201 -2.77 -4.97 -1.48
CA LEU A 201 -2.63 -5.32 -0.07
C LEU A 201 -1.41 -6.20 0.14
N VAL A 202 -0.70 -5.96 1.24
CA VAL A 202 0.41 -6.81 1.68
C VAL A 202 -0.10 -7.78 2.75
N LEU A 203 0.05 -9.08 2.51
CA LEU A 203 -0.28 -10.14 3.46
C LEU A 203 0.87 -10.36 4.47
N PRO A 204 0.60 -11.00 5.63
CA PRO A 204 1.61 -11.19 6.69
C PRO A 204 2.86 -11.92 6.24
N ASP A 205 2.74 -12.85 5.29
CA ASP A 205 3.87 -13.58 4.69
C ASP A 205 4.61 -12.76 3.62
N GLY A 206 4.12 -11.55 3.32
CA GLY A 206 4.67 -10.66 2.32
C GLY A 206 4.14 -10.88 0.89
N THR A 207 3.19 -11.76 0.69
CA THR A 207 2.46 -11.88 -0.57
C THR A 207 1.68 -10.59 -0.84
N LEU A 208 1.64 -10.14 -2.10
CA LEU A 208 0.78 -9.04 -2.54
C LEU A 208 -0.54 -9.61 -3.04
N LEU A 209 -1.65 -9.06 -2.59
CA LEU A 209 -2.93 -9.20 -3.28
C LEU A 209 -3.07 -8.04 -4.26
N VAL A 210 -3.18 -8.35 -5.52
CA VAL A 210 -3.32 -7.38 -6.61
C VAL A 210 -4.68 -7.59 -7.28
N LEU A 211 -5.39 -6.51 -7.52
CA LEU A 211 -6.60 -6.53 -8.34
C LEU A 211 -6.21 -6.08 -9.75
N ASP A 212 -6.35 -6.99 -10.70
CA ASP A 212 -5.97 -6.81 -12.10
C ASP A 212 -7.20 -6.97 -13.00
N ALA A 213 -7.76 -5.87 -13.47
CA ALA A 213 -8.93 -5.87 -14.35
C ALA A 213 -10.06 -6.83 -13.91
N GLY A 214 -10.39 -6.80 -12.62
CA GLY A 214 -11.45 -7.65 -12.04
C GLY A 214 -10.99 -9.03 -11.61
N VAL A 215 -9.72 -9.37 -11.79
CA VAL A 215 -9.10 -10.63 -11.33
C VAL A 215 -8.29 -10.35 -10.07
N LEU A 216 -8.57 -11.07 -8.99
CA LEU A 216 -7.75 -11.04 -7.78
C LEU A 216 -6.60 -12.02 -7.90
N ARG A 217 -5.37 -11.51 -7.79
CA ARG A 217 -4.13 -12.28 -7.91
C ARG A 217 -3.32 -12.22 -6.61
N ALA A 218 -2.56 -13.26 -6.35
CA ALA A 218 -1.51 -13.28 -5.34
C ALA A 218 -0.15 -13.25 -6.03
N VAL A 219 0.69 -12.27 -5.69
CA VAL A 219 2.07 -12.18 -6.17
C VAL A 219 3.01 -12.38 -5.00
N GLY A 220 3.73 -13.49 -5.01
CA GLY A 220 4.64 -13.89 -3.95
C GLY A 220 5.93 -13.07 -3.91
N ARG A 221 6.79 -13.38 -2.94
CA ARG A 221 8.06 -12.65 -2.74
C ARG A 221 9.05 -12.79 -3.90
N ARG A 222 8.97 -13.89 -4.64
CA ARG A 222 9.82 -14.17 -5.81
C ARG A 222 9.11 -13.81 -7.12
N LEU A 223 8.05 -12.99 -7.02
CA LEU A 223 7.23 -12.54 -8.14
C LEU A 223 6.44 -13.69 -8.84
N GLU A 224 6.29 -14.83 -8.17
CA GLU A 224 5.37 -15.87 -8.60
C GLU A 224 3.93 -15.37 -8.54
N ASP A 225 3.15 -15.66 -9.56
CA ASP A 225 1.79 -15.17 -9.76
C ASP A 225 0.78 -16.32 -9.67
N THR A 226 -0.32 -16.08 -8.99
CA THR A 226 -1.42 -17.03 -8.85
C THR A 226 -2.75 -16.31 -8.90
N VAL A 227 -3.65 -16.73 -9.77
CA VAL A 227 -5.03 -16.24 -9.78
C VAL A 227 -5.78 -16.87 -8.62
N LEU A 228 -6.34 -16.03 -7.76
CA LEU A 228 -7.13 -16.43 -6.60
C LEU A 228 -8.63 -16.45 -6.91
N ALA A 229 -9.13 -15.45 -7.63
CA ALA A 229 -10.54 -15.37 -8.02
C ALA A 229 -10.73 -14.47 -9.24
N GLU A 230 -11.62 -14.85 -10.11
CA GLU A 230 -12.18 -14.00 -11.17
C GLU A 230 -13.49 -13.40 -10.65
N LEU A 231 -13.47 -12.12 -10.31
CA LEU A 231 -14.60 -11.43 -9.69
C LEU A 231 -15.53 -10.80 -10.73
N GLN A 232 -14.93 -10.22 -11.76
CA GLN A 232 -15.63 -9.57 -12.86
C GLN A 232 -14.79 -9.66 -14.14
N ALA A 233 -15.41 -10.05 -15.24
CA ALA A 233 -14.78 -9.89 -16.54
C ALA A 233 -14.79 -8.41 -16.93
N ILE A 234 -13.62 -7.85 -17.17
CA ILE A 234 -13.42 -6.48 -17.66
C ILE A 234 -12.63 -6.58 -18.96
N ASP A 235 -13.15 -5.95 -20.02
CA ASP A 235 -12.42 -5.86 -21.27
C ASP A 235 -11.15 -5.01 -21.05
N PRO A 236 -9.97 -5.49 -21.47
CA PRO A 236 -8.73 -4.72 -21.34
C PRO A 236 -8.81 -3.31 -21.95
N GLY A 237 -9.52 -3.16 -23.07
CA GLY A 237 -9.74 -1.87 -23.72
C GLY A 237 -10.62 -0.91 -22.92
N GLU A 238 -11.38 -1.42 -21.97
CA GLU A 238 -12.26 -0.64 -21.08
C GLU A 238 -11.76 -0.55 -19.62
N ALA A 239 -10.61 -1.16 -19.32
CA ALA A 239 -10.06 -1.20 -17.95
C ALA A 239 -9.91 0.19 -17.33
N TRP A 240 -9.58 1.21 -18.13
CA TRP A 240 -9.48 2.61 -17.70
C TRP A 240 -10.77 3.20 -17.11
N ARG A 241 -11.92 2.60 -17.37
CA ARG A 241 -13.23 3.02 -16.83
C ARG A 241 -13.53 2.40 -15.47
N HIS A 242 -12.71 1.47 -15.04
CA HIS A 242 -12.89 0.73 -13.81
C HIS A 242 -11.83 1.15 -12.79
N HIS A 243 -12.26 1.45 -11.58
CA HIS A 243 -11.37 1.74 -10.48
C HIS A 243 -11.58 0.72 -9.38
N GLY A 244 -10.51 0.03 -9.04
CA GLY A 244 -10.52 -0.97 -7.99
C GLY A 244 -10.12 -0.41 -6.64
N ALA A 245 -10.58 -1.07 -5.57
CA ALA A 245 -10.08 -0.85 -4.23
C ALA A 245 -10.07 -2.18 -3.46
N LEU A 246 -9.03 -2.38 -2.67
CA LEU A 246 -8.86 -3.52 -1.79
C LEU A 246 -8.83 -3.05 -0.34
N HIS A 247 -9.59 -3.71 0.52
CA HIS A 247 -9.55 -3.46 1.95
C HIS A 247 -9.52 -4.78 2.71
N ARG A 248 -8.74 -4.85 3.79
CA ARG A 248 -8.60 -6.07 4.62
C ARG A 248 -8.94 -5.79 6.07
N THR A 249 -9.73 -6.69 6.67
CA THR A 249 -10.02 -6.72 8.09
C THR A 249 -9.88 -8.15 8.60
N GLY A 250 -8.80 -8.43 9.32
CA GLY A 250 -8.47 -9.81 9.73
C GLY A 250 -8.25 -10.71 8.52
N ASP A 251 -9.05 -11.78 8.40
CA ASP A 251 -9.01 -12.72 7.28
C ASP A 251 -10.02 -12.36 6.17
N GLU A 252 -10.78 -11.30 6.35
CA GLU A 252 -11.74 -10.82 5.37
C GLU A 252 -11.10 -9.77 4.45
N VAL A 253 -11.28 -9.95 3.14
CA VAL A 253 -10.92 -8.97 2.13
C VAL A 253 -12.18 -8.50 1.43
N THR A 254 -12.35 -7.19 1.40
CA THR A 254 -13.37 -6.53 0.60
C THR A 254 -12.72 -5.98 -0.67
N VAL A 255 -13.27 -6.37 -1.81
CA VAL A 255 -12.90 -5.84 -3.13
C VAL A 255 -14.05 -4.99 -3.64
N THR A 256 -13.78 -3.74 -3.98
CA THR A 256 -14.77 -2.85 -4.60
C THR A 256 -14.29 -2.48 -5.99
N ILE A 257 -15.14 -2.66 -7.00
CA ILE A 257 -14.92 -2.19 -8.36
C ILE A 257 -15.96 -1.14 -8.66
N THR A 258 -15.47 0.04 -9.02
CA THR A 258 -16.26 1.20 -9.44
C THR A 258 -16.16 1.33 -10.94
N GLU A 259 -17.28 1.38 -11.63
CA GLU A 259 -17.35 1.53 -13.09
C GLU A 259 -17.97 2.90 -13.43
N GLN A 260 -17.29 3.68 -14.24
CA GLN A 260 -17.83 4.93 -14.79
C GLN A 260 -18.85 4.62 -15.89
N GLN A 261 -20.07 5.18 -15.76
CA GLN A 261 -21.10 4.97 -16.78
C GLN A 261 -20.77 5.74 -18.07
N PRO A 262 -20.80 5.07 -19.27
CA PRO A 262 -20.38 5.70 -20.52
C PRO A 262 -21.26 6.90 -20.88
N ASP A 263 -22.57 6.78 -20.64
CA ASP A 263 -23.57 7.78 -21.08
C ASP A 263 -23.86 8.86 -20.05
N ARG A 264 -23.21 8.80 -18.87
CA ARG A 264 -23.48 9.70 -17.75
C ARG A 264 -22.18 10.06 -17.03
N PRO A 265 -21.37 11.01 -17.56
CA PRO A 265 -20.16 11.47 -16.89
C PRO A 265 -20.38 11.82 -15.42
N GLY A 266 -19.53 11.31 -14.53
CA GLY A 266 -19.65 11.51 -13.08
C GLY A 266 -20.63 10.59 -12.36
N LYS A 267 -21.36 9.71 -13.05
CA LYS A 267 -22.11 8.62 -12.43
C LYS A 267 -21.30 7.34 -12.44
N HIS A 268 -21.30 6.67 -11.29
CA HIS A 268 -20.57 5.42 -11.08
C HIS A 268 -21.51 4.33 -10.61
N THR A 269 -21.25 3.12 -11.06
CA THR A 269 -21.80 1.91 -10.48
C THR A 269 -20.75 1.24 -9.61
N TYR A 270 -21.18 0.61 -8.53
CA TYR A 270 -20.29 -0.02 -7.56
C TYR A 270 -20.66 -1.49 -7.42
N ARG A 271 -19.66 -2.33 -7.40
CA ARG A 271 -19.79 -3.76 -7.08
C ARG A 271 -18.77 -4.11 -6.01
N THR A 272 -19.24 -4.75 -4.97
CA THR A 272 -18.42 -5.12 -3.81
C THR A 272 -18.50 -6.61 -3.59
N TRP A 273 -17.36 -7.25 -3.44
CA TRP A 273 -17.21 -8.65 -3.06
C TRP A 273 -16.58 -8.73 -1.68
N THR A 274 -17.09 -9.67 -0.90
CA THR A 274 -16.49 -10.06 0.37
C THR A 274 -15.88 -11.44 0.21
N LEU A 275 -14.58 -11.55 0.52
CA LEU A 275 -13.83 -12.79 0.40
C LEU A 275 -13.21 -13.13 1.75
N THR A 276 -13.07 -14.43 2.04
CA THR A 276 -12.28 -14.90 3.17
C THR A 276 -10.96 -15.46 2.65
N LEU A 277 -9.86 -15.00 3.24
CA LEU A 277 -8.52 -15.52 3.00
C LEU A 277 -8.29 -16.79 3.84
N HIS A 278 -7.71 -17.79 3.20
CA HIS A 278 -7.24 -19.00 3.88
C HIS A 278 -5.77 -19.18 3.56
N GLN A 279 -4.97 -19.32 4.61
CA GLN A 279 -3.58 -19.74 4.46
C GLN A 279 -3.55 -21.27 4.44
N GLY A 280 -3.12 -21.84 3.32
CA GLY A 280 -2.88 -23.29 3.23
C GLY A 280 -1.71 -23.69 4.13
N GLY A 281 -1.83 -24.83 4.76
CA GLY A 281 -0.76 -25.43 5.56
C GLY A 281 0.34 -26.04 4.70
#